data_15d5e0da271f6815b7a5e399bb7614cf
#
_entry.id   15d5e0da271f6815b7a5e399bb7614cf
#
_cell.length_a   1.000
_cell.length_b   1.000
_cell.length_c   1.000
_cell.angle_alpha   90.00
_cell.angle_beta   90.00
_cell.angle_gamma   90.00
#
_symmetry.space_group_name_H-M   'P 1'
#
loop_
_entity.id
_entity.type
_entity.pdbx_description
1 polymer ?
#
loop_
_entity_poly.entity_id
_entity_poly.type
_entity_poly.pdbx_seq_one_letter_code
_entity_poly.pdbx_strand_id
1 'polypeptide(L)'
;MENAMIYKTYREYGSSAIAVTLDLRCPFELESFRLHLSAAGAATDLTITIDSGINAVYDTVLLTQAMSGVANVDKRWNPTPKLTNELDKIVIAYTNGGSATWGMEITYKEL
;
A
#
# COMPACT_ATOMS: atom_id res chain seq x y z
N MET A 1 14.56 29.60 3.36
CA MET A 1 14.45 28.36 4.09
C MET A 1 13.65 27.35 3.32
N GLU A 2 14.22 26.28 3.00
CA GLU A 2 13.46 25.25 2.33
C GLU A 2 12.81 24.31 3.33
N ASN A 3 11.71 23.73 2.93
CA ASN A 3 11.04 22.74 3.74
C ASN A 3 11.73 21.40 3.57
N ALA A 4 12.09 20.79 4.67
CA ALA A 4 12.60 19.44 4.64
C ALA A 4 11.49 18.52 4.10
N MET A 5 11.86 17.69 3.14
CA MET A 5 10.97 16.67 2.63
C MET A 5 11.01 15.51 3.61
N ILE A 6 9.98 15.38 4.42
CA ILE A 6 9.95 14.39 5.49
C ILE A 6 9.16 13.18 5.01
N TYR A 7 9.86 12.06 4.91
CA TYR A 7 9.22 10.77 4.66
C TYR A 7 8.68 10.24 5.97
N LYS A 8 7.49 9.65 5.88
CA LYS A 8 6.84 8.98 7.00
C LYS A 8 6.58 7.54 6.64
N THR A 9 6.50 6.69 7.63
CA THR A 9 6.25 5.27 7.43
C THR A 9 5.05 4.86 8.26
N TYR A 10 4.09 4.23 7.58
CA TYR A 10 2.97 3.56 8.21
C TYR A 10 3.27 2.06 8.26
N ARG A 11 3.07 1.44 9.41
CA ARG A 11 3.31 0.00 9.61
C ARG A 11 2.08 -0.66 10.18
N GLU A 12 1.87 -1.88 9.74
CA GLU A 12 0.81 -2.72 10.29
C GLU A 12 1.25 -4.18 10.18
N TYR A 13 0.71 -5.03 11.06
CA TYR A 13 0.99 -6.46 11.03
C TYR A 13 -0.25 -7.24 11.45
N GLY A 14 -0.26 -8.53 11.12
CA GLY A 14 -1.38 -9.39 11.45
C GLY A 14 -1.17 -10.81 10.95
N SER A 15 -2.20 -11.63 11.07
CA SER A 15 -2.19 -13.03 10.62
C SER A 15 -3.46 -13.42 9.88
N SER A 16 -4.39 -12.50 9.68
CA SER A 16 -5.60 -12.71 8.88
C SER A 16 -5.42 -12.03 7.52
N ALA A 17 -6.50 -11.87 6.78
CA ALA A 17 -6.46 -11.15 5.50
C ALA A 17 -5.90 -9.74 5.68
N ILE A 18 -5.16 -9.26 4.68
CA ILE A 18 -4.74 -7.86 4.63
C ILE A 18 -5.89 -7.05 4.04
N ALA A 19 -6.42 -6.13 4.83
CA ALA A 19 -7.49 -5.23 4.40
C ALA A 19 -7.20 -3.89 5.08
N VAL A 20 -6.21 -3.18 4.54
CA VAL A 20 -5.68 -1.96 5.15
C VAL A 20 -6.05 -0.77 4.27
N THR A 21 -6.57 0.28 4.89
CA THR A 21 -6.84 1.54 4.22
C THR A 21 -5.97 2.62 4.85
N LEU A 22 -5.11 3.22 4.05
CA LEU A 22 -4.31 4.36 4.47
C LEU A 22 -5.09 5.63 4.13
N ASP A 23 -5.64 6.27 5.16
CA ASP A 23 -6.46 7.47 5.06
C ASP A 23 -5.80 8.58 5.86
N LEU A 24 -5.00 9.39 5.20
CA LEU A 24 -4.18 10.41 5.87
C LEU A 24 -4.89 11.74 6.02
N ARG A 25 -6.01 11.96 5.32
CA ARG A 25 -6.77 13.21 5.31
C ARG A 25 -5.94 14.42 4.91
N CYS A 26 -4.93 14.19 4.08
CA CYS A 26 -4.10 15.24 3.49
C CYS A 26 -3.56 14.75 2.16
N PRO A 27 -3.20 15.65 1.23
CA PRO A 27 -2.50 15.23 0.02
C PRO A 27 -1.15 14.63 0.36
N PHE A 28 -0.78 13.56 -0.35
CA PHE A 28 0.49 12.90 -0.12
C PHE A 28 0.98 12.20 -1.39
N GLU A 29 2.24 11.81 -1.35
CA GLU A 29 2.92 11.11 -2.42
C GLU A 29 3.39 9.76 -1.89
N LEU A 30 3.05 8.69 -2.61
CA LEU A 30 3.39 7.34 -2.19
C LEU A 30 4.77 6.98 -2.72
N GLU A 31 5.69 6.63 -1.82
CA GLU A 31 7.08 6.35 -2.18
C GLU A 31 7.33 4.87 -2.40
N SER A 32 7.00 4.04 -1.40
CA SER A 32 7.31 2.62 -1.44
C SER A 32 6.40 1.81 -0.55
N PHE A 33 6.38 0.51 -0.82
CA PHE A 33 5.64 -0.48 -0.06
C PHE A 33 6.49 -1.71 0.13
N ARG A 34 6.50 -2.26 1.34
CA ARG A 34 7.17 -3.51 1.65
C ARG A 34 6.24 -4.42 2.41
N LEU A 35 6.25 -5.69 2.04
CA LEU A 35 5.47 -6.73 2.71
C LEU A 35 6.36 -7.94 2.96
N HIS A 36 6.28 -8.50 4.16
CA HIS A 36 6.90 -9.77 4.51
C HIS A 36 5.86 -10.72 5.06
N LEU A 37 5.83 -11.94 4.52
CA LEU A 37 5.01 -13.03 5.02
C LEU A 37 5.90 -14.05 5.71
N SER A 38 5.41 -14.66 6.79
CA SER A 38 6.14 -15.70 7.51
C SER A 38 6.31 -17.00 6.70
N ALA A 39 5.55 -17.16 5.63
CA ALA A 39 5.62 -18.30 4.71
C ALA A 39 5.20 -17.81 3.33
N ALA A 40 5.54 -18.60 2.30
CA ALA A 40 5.17 -18.27 0.92
C ALA A 40 3.65 -18.09 0.80
N GLY A 41 3.25 -17.12 0.01
CA GLY A 41 1.86 -16.77 -0.17
C GLY A 41 1.05 -17.82 -0.91
N ALA A 42 -0.25 -17.73 -0.78
CA ALA A 42 -1.21 -18.58 -1.48
C ALA A 42 -1.61 -17.94 -2.82
N ALA A 43 -2.43 -18.64 -3.60
CA ALA A 43 -2.70 -18.35 -5.00
C ALA A 43 -3.75 -17.25 -5.20
N THR A 44 -3.53 -16.07 -4.63
CA THR A 44 -4.34 -14.88 -4.90
C THR A 44 -3.42 -13.68 -5.07
N ASP A 45 -3.98 -12.57 -5.55
CA ASP A 45 -3.20 -11.37 -5.80
C ASP A 45 -3.23 -10.45 -4.60
N LEU A 46 -2.07 -9.82 -4.34
CA LEU A 46 -1.99 -8.62 -3.51
C LEU A 46 -2.28 -7.43 -4.42
N THR A 47 -3.18 -6.56 -4.01
CA THR A 47 -3.49 -5.35 -4.76
C THR A 47 -3.28 -4.11 -3.90
N ILE A 48 -2.77 -3.05 -4.53
CA ILE A 48 -2.67 -1.73 -3.95
C ILE A 48 -3.37 -0.78 -4.91
N THR A 49 -4.39 -0.09 -4.42
CA THR A 49 -5.28 0.73 -5.25
C THR A 49 -5.44 2.11 -4.64
N ILE A 50 -5.47 3.13 -5.48
CA ILE A 50 -5.95 4.45 -5.07
C ILE A 50 -7.48 4.42 -5.11
N ASP A 51 -8.09 4.66 -3.95
CA ASP A 51 -9.53 4.86 -3.82
C ASP A 51 -9.77 6.37 -3.83
N SER A 52 -10.24 6.88 -4.95
CA SER A 52 -10.40 8.32 -5.14
C SER A 52 -11.48 8.89 -4.22
N GLY A 53 -11.17 9.99 -3.56
CA GLY A 53 -12.15 10.71 -2.76
C GLY A 53 -13.15 11.52 -3.57
N ILE A 54 -12.99 11.58 -4.89
CA ILE A 54 -13.87 12.36 -5.78
C ILE A 54 -14.93 11.45 -6.40
N ASN A 55 -14.49 10.38 -7.07
CA ASN A 55 -15.39 9.47 -7.78
C ASN A 55 -14.64 8.19 -8.11
N ALA A 56 -15.32 7.07 -8.06
CA ALA A 56 -14.74 5.75 -8.33
C ALA A 56 -14.13 5.64 -9.74
N VAL A 57 -14.53 6.48 -10.68
CA VAL A 57 -13.94 6.48 -12.03
C VAL A 57 -12.47 6.88 -12.02
N TYR A 58 -12.00 7.50 -10.94
CA TYR A 58 -10.60 7.88 -10.78
C TYR A 58 -9.81 6.88 -9.94
N ASP A 59 -10.42 5.78 -9.53
CA ASP A 59 -9.70 4.73 -8.81
C ASP A 59 -8.63 4.15 -9.72
N THR A 60 -7.45 3.91 -9.15
CA THR A 60 -6.30 3.47 -9.92
C THR A 60 -5.58 2.34 -9.21
N VAL A 61 -5.37 1.23 -9.92
CA VAL A 61 -4.57 0.13 -9.39
C VAL A 61 -3.10 0.47 -9.56
N LEU A 62 -2.38 0.52 -8.45
CA LEU A 62 -0.95 0.83 -8.42
C LEU A 62 -0.08 -0.41 -8.47
N LEU A 63 -0.57 -1.53 -7.96
CA LEU A 63 0.17 -2.78 -7.94
C LEU A 63 -0.81 -3.95 -7.94
N THR A 64 -0.53 -4.93 -8.78
CA THR A 64 -1.14 -6.26 -8.72
C THR A 64 0.00 -7.26 -8.68
N GLN A 65 0.13 -7.99 -7.58
CA GLN A 65 1.21 -8.94 -7.38
C GLN A 65 0.65 -10.32 -7.12
N ALA A 66 0.95 -11.27 -7.99
CA ALA A 66 0.60 -12.67 -7.76
C ALA A 66 1.44 -13.19 -6.59
N MET A 67 0.77 -13.67 -5.55
CA MET A 67 1.44 -14.03 -4.30
C MET A 67 1.79 -15.51 -4.16
N SER A 68 1.39 -16.35 -5.08
CA SER A 68 1.72 -17.78 -5.02
C SER A 68 3.23 -17.97 -4.99
N GLY A 69 3.74 -18.55 -3.91
CA GLY A 69 5.18 -18.78 -3.72
C GLY A 69 5.98 -17.54 -3.33
N VAL A 70 5.34 -16.43 -3.04
CA VAL A 70 6.01 -15.16 -2.73
C VAL A 70 5.88 -14.85 -1.25
N ALA A 71 7.01 -14.62 -0.58
CA ALA A 71 7.03 -14.26 0.85
C ALA A 71 7.41 -12.80 1.08
N ASN A 72 7.98 -12.12 0.10
CA ASN A 72 8.44 -10.73 0.25
C ASN A 72 8.04 -9.94 -0.99
N VAL A 73 7.53 -8.73 -0.75
CA VAL A 73 7.24 -7.77 -1.80
C VAL A 73 7.92 -6.46 -1.44
N ASP A 74 8.65 -5.89 -2.39
CA ASP A 74 9.32 -4.60 -2.21
C ASP A 74 9.07 -3.80 -3.48
N LYS A 75 8.24 -2.78 -3.36
CA LYS A 75 7.84 -1.94 -4.50
C LYS A 75 8.21 -0.49 -4.25
N ARG A 76 8.95 0.08 -5.18
CA ARG A 76 9.18 1.52 -5.26
C ARG A 76 8.53 2.04 -6.52
N TRP A 77 7.92 3.21 -6.44
CA TRP A 77 7.28 3.81 -7.61
C TRP A 77 8.18 4.91 -8.17
N ASN A 78 8.31 4.93 -9.49
CA ASN A 78 9.01 5.98 -10.21
C ASN A 78 8.34 6.17 -11.58
N PRO A 79 7.58 7.26 -11.77
CA PRO A 79 7.34 8.34 -10.82
C PRO A 79 6.43 7.92 -9.67
N THR A 80 6.59 8.62 -8.54
CA THR A 80 5.76 8.37 -7.37
C THR A 80 4.33 8.85 -7.60
N PRO A 81 3.31 8.01 -7.30
CA PRO A 81 1.93 8.45 -7.42
C PRO A 81 1.62 9.54 -6.40
N LYS A 82 0.93 10.57 -6.85
CA LYS A 82 0.51 11.69 -6.01
C LYS A 82 -0.99 11.63 -5.79
N LEU A 83 -1.40 11.62 -4.53
CA LEU A 83 -2.79 11.70 -4.14
C LEU A 83 -3.05 13.15 -3.72
N THR A 84 -3.69 13.91 -4.60
CA THR A 84 -3.80 15.36 -4.45
C THR A 84 -5.06 15.81 -3.73
N ASN A 85 -6.05 14.92 -3.61
CA ASN A 85 -7.27 15.21 -2.86
C ASN A 85 -7.13 14.64 -1.44
N GLU A 86 -7.48 15.41 -0.43
CA GLU A 86 -7.35 14.98 0.97
C GLU A 86 -8.19 13.78 1.32
N LEU A 87 -9.18 13.42 0.50
CA LEU A 87 -10.04 12.25 0.72
C LEU A 87 -9.58 11.03 -0.07
N ASP A 88 -8.51 11.13 -0.86
CA ASP A 88 -7.94 9.98 -1.54
C ASP A 88 -7.30 9.04 -0.52
N LYS A 89 -7.46 7.75 -0.75
CA LYS A 89 -6.97 6.70 0.15
C LYS A 89 -6.19 5.67 -0.62
N ILE A 90 -5.31 4.95 0.08
CA ILE A 90 -4.65 3.77 -0.46
C ILE A 90 -5.27 2.54 0.19
N VAL A 91 -5.72 1.61 -0.63
CA VAL A 91 -6.30 0.35 -0.16
C VAL A 91 -5.37 -0.79 -0.52
N ILE A 92 -4.95 -1.55 0.49
CA ILE A 92 -4.10 -2.73 0.33
C ILE A 92 -4.94 -3.96 0.69
N ALA A 93 -5.02 -4.91 -0.24
CA ALA A 93 -5.87 -6.08 -0.07
C ALA A 93 -5.15 -7.36 -0.51
N TYR A 94 -5.22 -8.38 0.35
CA TYR A 94 -4.72 -9.73 0.07
C TYR A 94 -5.47 -10.70 0.96
N THR A 95 -6.02 -11.76 0.39
CA THR A 95 -6.84 -12.72 1.14
C THR A 95 -6.07 -13.52 2.17
N ASN A 96 -4.76 -13.71 1.96
CA ASN A 96 -3.90 -14.45 2.88
C ASN A 96 -4.45 -15.86 3.18
N GLY A 97 -4.75 -16.61 2.11
CA GLY A 97 -5.35 -17.93 2.23
C GLY A 97 -4.53 -18.94 3.01
N GLY A 98 -3.21 -18.74 3.10
CA GLY A 98 -2.31 -19.59 3.90
C GLY A 98 -2.22 -19.19 5.35
N SER A 99 -2.92 -18.15 5.79
CA SER A 99 -2.89 -17.63 7.17
C SER A 99 -1.48 -17.32 7.67
N ALA A 100 -0.62 -16.83 6.79
CA ALA A 100 0.73 -16.40 7.18
C ALA A 100 0.65 -15.17 8.07
N THR A 101 1.61 -15.06 9.00
CA THR A 101 1.82 -13.80 9.72
C THR A 101 2.49 -12.83 8.78
N TRP A 102 2.04 -11.58 8.77
CA TRP A 102 2.57 -10.58 7.85
C TRP A 102 2.89 -9.28 8.57
N GLY A 103 3.87 -8.57 8.00
CA GLY A 103 4.17 -7.20 8.39
C GLY A 103 4.35 -6.38 7.14
N MET A 104 3.83 -5.15 7.15
CA MET A 104 3.96 -4.25 6.00
C MET A 104 4.38 -2.86 6.41
N GLU A 105 5.03 -2.16 5.50
CA GLU A 105 5.44 -0.77 5.64
C GLU A 105 5.09 -0.01 4.39
N ILE A 106 4.49 1.17 4.58
CA ILE A 106 4.24 2.11 3.50
C ILE A 106 5.01 3.38 3.81
N THR A 107 5.87 3.80 2.90
CA THR A 107 6.60 5.05 3.03
C THR A 107 5.97 6.09 2.11
N TYR A 108 5.68 7.24 2.66
CA TYR A 108 5.02 8.33 1.93
C TYR A 108 5.57 9.68 2.38
N LYS A 109 5.18 10.70 1.65
CA LYS A 109 5.60 12.07 1.92
C LYS A 109 4.37 12.97 1.76
N GLU A 110 4.07 13.76 2.77
CA GLU A 110 2.97 14.72 2.68
C GLU A 110 3.33 15.85 1.73
N LEU A 111 2.37 16.26 0.95
CA LEU A 111 2.56 17.32 -0.03
C LEU A 111 2.18 18.70 0.54
#